data_08a07c86cb0f904d64677549de77e22e
#
_entry.id   08a07c86cb0f904d64677549de77e22e
#
_cell.length_a   1.000
_cell.length_b   1.000
_cell.length_c   1.000
_cell.angle_alpha   90.00
_cell.angle_beta   90.00
_cell.angle_gamma   90.00
#
_symmetry.space_group_name_H-M   'P 1'
#
loop_
_entity.id
_entity.type
_entity.pdbx_description
1 polymer ?
#
loop_
_entity_poly.entity_id
_entity_poly.type
_entity_poly.pdbx_seq_one_letter_code
_entity_poly.pdbx_strand_id
1 'polypeptide(L)'
;VYGHEMLLMDIDGVNVMAMRTGAASDMVVDFRRFDRDDAKASEDLLLAMAIEGFDVYSSDSAVTERMVDERVHVALQQMPEAVTALWMETEWVLAQTTKQARSAEWDAMLPPLALLADAARVLPPRSSATHVVRLEELDPAREIPAQPIVEAVGGTPAAGAPEFERPVIQRPEEPLQMPSRAYSETRG
;
A
#
# COMPACT_ATOMS: atom_id res chain seq x y z
N VAL A 1 -0.43 16.03 2.24
CA VAL A 1 -1.39 16.92 1.59
C VAL A 1 -2.75 16.24 1.66
N TYR A 2 -3.82 16.96 2.01
CA TYR A 2 -5.18 16.40 2.16
C TYR A 2 -5.28 15.15 3.05
N GLY A 3 -4.40 15.01 4.04
CA GLY A 3 -4.35 13.84 4.93
C GLY A 3 -3.57 12.64 4.38
N HIS A 4 -2.95 12.77 3.21
CA HIS A 4 -2.16 11.73 2.57
C HIS A 4 -0.68 12.09 2.50
N GLU A 5 0.17 11.08 2.56
CA GLU A 5 1.57 11.19 2.16
C GLU A 5 1.66 11.33 0.64
N MET A 6 2.54 12.19 0.16
CA MET A 6 2.72 12.45 -1.27
C MET A 6 4.19 12.37 -1.64
N LEU A 7 4.47 11.76 -2.77
CA LEU A 7 5.78 11.71 -3.40
C LEU A 7 5.71 12.31 -4.81
N LEU A 8 6.77 12.97 -5.20
CA LEU A 8 6.98 13.45 -6.56
C LEU A 8 8.26 12.82 -7.09
N MET A 9 8.16 12.16 -8.23
CA MET A 9 9.24 11.36 -8.81
C MET A 9 9.42 11.71 -10.29
N ASP A 10 10.66 11.61 -10.74
CA ASP A 10 10.99 11.53 -12.17
C ASP A 10 11.39 10.08 -12.46
N ILE A 11 10.66 9.45 -13.35
CA ILE A 11 10.93 8.07 -13.79
C ILE A 11 11.22 8.13 -15.29
N ASP A 12 12.50 8.00 -15.66
CA ASP A 12 12.98 8.04 -17.05
C ASP A 12 12.55 9.30 -17.81
N GLY A 13 12.55 10.44 -17.11
CA GLY A 13 12.15 11.75 -17.66
C GLY A 13 10.63 11.93 -17.74
N VAL A 14 9.86 11.07 -17.09
CA VAL A 14 8.42 11.20 -16.93
C VAL A 14 8.11 11.56 -15.47
N ASN A 15 7.39 12.64 -15.28
CA ASN A 15 7.02 13.08 -13.95
C ASN A 15 5.79 12.31 -13.45
N VAL A 16 5.91 11.77 -12.26
CA VAL A 16 4.87 10.99 -11.59
C VAL A 16 4.64 11.56 -10.19
N MET A 17 3.39 11.85 -9.88
CA MET A 17 2.96 12.17 -8.52
C MET A 17 2.29 10.93 -7.93
N ALA A 18 2.69 10.55 -6.72
CA ALA A 18 2.11 9.43 -6.00
C ALA A 18 1.50 9.91 -4.69
N MET A 19 0.33 9.39 -4.35
CA MET A 19 -0.38 9.69 -3.11
C MET A 19 -0.75 8.39 -2.40
N ARG A 20 -0.44 8.28 -1.11
CA ARG A 20 -0.63 7.05 -0.34
C ARG A 20 -2.09 6.89 0.06
N THR A 21 -2.67 5.71 -0.19
CA THR A 21 -4.06 5.38 0.14
C THR A 21 -4.26 5.06 1.62
N GLY A 22 -3.20 4.62 2.31
CA GLY A 22 -3.25 4.16 3.70
C GLY A 22 -3.63 2.69 3.87
N ALA A 23 -3.98 1.98 2.80
CA ALA A 23 -4.25 0.54 2.80
C ALA A 23 -3.62 -0.10 1.56
N ALA A 24 -2.83 -1.15 1.75
CA ALA A 24 -2.25 -1.89 0.65
C ALA A 24 -3.27 -2.87 0.03
N SER A 25 -3.30 -2.95 -1.29
CA SER A 25 -4.12 -3.90 -2.05
C SER A 25 -3.25 -4.64 -3.08
N ASP A 26 -3.64 -5.86 -3.43
CA ASP A 26 -3.06 -6.61 -4.54
C ASP A 26 -3.77 -6.29 -5.87
N MET A 27 -4.82 -5.47 -5.82
CA MET A 27 -5.54 -5.00 -6.98
C MET A 27 -4.75 -3.96 -7.74
N VAL A 28 -4.76 -4.06 -9.06
CA VAL A 28 -4.26 -3.03 -9.98
C VAL A 28 -5.44 -2.46 -10.74
N VAL A 29 -5.58 -1.14 -10.70
CA VAL A 29 -6.55 -0.39 -11.49
C VAL A 29 -5.81 0.70 -12.25
N ASP A 30 -5.99 0.74 -13.55
CA ASP A 30 -5.25 1.61 -14.46
C ASP A 30 -6.25 2.44 -15.29
N PHE A 31 -6.13 3.77 -15.21
CA PHE A 31 -6.95 4.73 -15.94
C PHE A 31 -6.11 5.37 -17.04
N ARG A 32 -6.50 5.18 -18.28
CA ARG A 32 -5.82 5.75 -19.45
C ARG A 32 -6.73 6.76 -20.14
N ARG A 33 -6.23 7.99 -20.30
CA ARG A 33 -7.01 9.01 -20.99
C ARG A 33 -7.18 8.63 -22.46
N PHE A 34 -8.39 8.82 -23.00
CA PHE A 34 -8.66 8.64 -24.43
C PHE A 34 -7.71 9.48 -25.28
N ASP A 35 -7.44 9.04 -26.48
CA ASP A 35 -6.62 9.73 -27.50
C ASP A 35 -5.14 9.97 -27.12
N ARG A 36 -4.62 9.20 -26.17
CA ARG A 36 -3.20 9.22 -25.82
C ARG A 36 -2.54 7.86 -26.12
N ASP A 37 -1.79 7.80 -27.21
CA ASP A 37 -1.07 6.59 -27.64
C ASP A 37 0.13 6.23 -26.73
N ASP A 38 0.54 7.17 -25.89
CA ASP A 38 1.79 7.08 -25.12
C ASP A 38 1.70 6.14 -23.91
N ALA A 39 0.51 5.70 -23.57
CA ALA A 39 0.27 4.93 -22.35
C ALA A 39 -0.54 3.68 -22.66
N LYS A 40 0.13 2.61 -23.08
CA LYS A 40 -0.51 1.29 -23.18
C LYS A 40 -0.75 0.76 -21.78
N ALA A 41 -1.95 0.25 -21.53
CA ALA A 41 -2.22 -0.54 -20.34
C ALA A 41 -1.36 -1.81 -20.33
N SER A 42 -1.11 -2.35 -19.14
CA SER A 42 -0.44 -3.64 -19.02
C SER A 42 -1.25 -4.71 -19.75
N GLU A 43 -0.58 -5.62 -20.48
CA GLU A 43 -1.22 -6.72 -21.22
C GLU A 43 -1.98 -7.68 -20.31
N ASP A 44 -1.67 -7.66 -19.01
CA ASP A 44 -2.31 -8.52 -17.99
C ASP A 44 -3.61 -7.92 -17.43
N LEU A 45 -3.97 -6.69 -17.82
CA LEU A 45 -5.18 -6.03 -17.35
C LEU A 45 -6.29 -6.07 -18.40
N LEU A 46 -7.52 -6.24 -17.94
CA LEU A 46 -8.71 -6.26 -18.78
C LEU A 46 -9.42 -4.90 -18.72
N LEU A 47 -9.97 -4.46 -19.86
CA LEU A 47 -10.83 -3.29 -19.91
C LEU A 47 -12.09 -3.55 -19.08
N ALA A 48 -12.25 -2.81 -17.99
CA ALA A 48 -13.40 -2.91 -17.09
C ALA A 48 -14.53 -1.98 -17.54
N MET A 49 -14.21 -0.71 -17.83
CA MET A 49 -15.19 0.29 -18.22
C MET A 49 -14.53 1.50 -18.89
N ALA A 50 -15.36 2.40 -19.44
CA ALA A 50 -14.96 3.73 -19.88
C ALA A 50 -15.74 4.78 -19.08
N ILE A 51 -15.04 5.79 -18.52
CA ILE A 51 -15.60 6.75 -17.59
C ILE A 51 -14.86 8.10 -17.67
N GLU A 52 -15.61 9.21 -17.75
CA GLU A 52 -15.08 10.58 -17.68
C GLU A 52 -13.85 10.84 -18.58
N GLY A 53 -13.84 10.28 -19.78
CA GLY A 53 -12.73 10.43 -20.72
C GLY A 53 -11.53 9.52 -20.47
N PHE A 54 -11.71 8.48 -19.66
CA PHE A 54 -10.69 7.46 -19.38
C PHE A 54 -11.21 6.06 -19.70
N ASP A 55 -10.36 5.24 -20.28
CA ASP A 55 -10.48 3.78 -20.27
C ASP A 55 -9.91 3.23 -18.96
N VAL A 56 -10.66 2.38 -18.30
CA VAL A 56 -10.27 1.79 -17.01
C VAL A 56 -9.98 0.32 -17.20
N TYR A 57 -8.75 -0.06 -16.93
CA TYR A 57 -8.28 -1.43 -16.97
C TYR A 57 -8.08 -1.94 -15.55
N SER A 58 -8.30 -3.22 -15.33
CA SER A 58 -8.24 -3.78 -13.99
C SER A 58 -7.87 -5.27 -13.99
N SER A 59 -7.29 -5.70 -12.89
CA SER A 59 -7.09 -7.12 -12.57
C SER A 59 -8.39 -7.83 -12.14
N ASP A 60 -9.41 -7.07 -11.67
CA ASP A 60 -10.75 -7.57 -11.34
C ASP A 60 -11.79 -6.46 -11.58
N SER A 61 -12.56 -6.59 -12.67
CA SER A 61 -13.55 -5.60 -13.08
C SER A 61 -14.70 -5.45 -12.07
N ALA A 62 -15.14 -6.54 -11.44
CA ALA A 62 -16.25 -6.51 -10.49
C ALA A 62 -15.88 -5.76 -9.19
N VAL A 63 -14.63 -5.86 -8.75
CA VAL A 63 -14.11 -5.07 -7.63
C VAL A 63 -13.98 -3.61 -8.03
N THR A 64 -13.47 -3.35 -9.23
CA THR A 64 -13.30 -1.99 -9.75
C THR A 64 -14.64 -1.26 -9.91
N GLU A 65 -15.68 -1.91 -10.42
CA GLU A 65 -17.02 -1.36 -10.51
C GLU A 65 -17.57 -0.91 -9.14
N ARG A 66 -17.29 -1.64 -8.08
CA ARG A 66 -17.69 -1.26 -6.71
C ARG A 66 -16.88 -0.10 -6.14
N MET A 67 -15.64 0.05 -6.57
CA MET A 67 -14.79 1.18 -6.15
C MET A 67 -15.21 2.47 -6.85
N VAL A 68 -15.71 2.40 -8.09
CA VAL A 68 -16.09 3.56 -8.88
C VAL A 68 -17.40 4.12 -8.33
N ASP A 69 -17.27 5.12 -7.48
CA ASP A 69 -18.35 5.90 -6.89
C ASP A 69 -18.27 7.38 -7.30
N GLU A 70 -19.11 8.21 -6.73
CA GLU A 70 -19.17 9.65 -7.01
C GLU A 70 -17.79 10.34 -6.82
N ARG A 71 -16.97 9.88 -5.88
CA ARG A 71 -15.63 10.44 -5.64
C ARG A 71 -14.74 10.24 -6.85
N VAL A 72 -14.81 9.05 -7.46
CA VAL A 72 -14.02 8.72 -8.66
C VAL A 72 -14.50 9.56 -9.85
N HIS A 73 -15.81 9.69 -10.06
CA HIS A 73 -16.38 10.55 -11.11
C HIS A 73 -15.89 12.00 -10.97
N VAL A 74 -16.05 12.58 -9.79
CA VAL A 74 -15.62 13.96 -9.51
C VAL A 74 -14.11 14.12 -9.70
N ALA A 75 -13.32 13.16 -9.23
CA ALA A 75 -11.87 13.19 -9.38
C ALA A 75 -11.45 13.19 -10.86
N LEU A 76 -12.01 12.29 -11.66
CA LEU A 76 -11.66 12.19 -13.08
C LEU A 76 -12.10 13.40 -13.89
N GLN A 77 -13.28 13.98 -13.59
CA GLN A 77 -13.76 15.22 -14.21
C GLN A 77 -12.87 16.42 -13.89
N GLN A 78 -12.34 16.50 -12.68
CA GLN A 78 -11.47 17.58 -12.22
C GLN A 78 -10.00 17.37 -12.58
N MET A 79 -9.64 16.18 -13.08
CA MET A 79 -8.25 15.85 -13.39
C MET A 79 -7.72 16.69 -14.54
N PRO A 80 -6.61 17.44 -14.37
CA PRO A 80 -6.03 18.27 -15.42
C PRO A 80 -5.73 17.48 -16.71
N GLU A 81 -5.84 18.13 -17.86
CA GLU A 81 -5.54 17.52 -19.16
C GLU A 81 -4.07 17.06 -19.30
N ALA A 82 -3.19 17.68 -18.53
CA ALA A 82 -1.78 17.28 -18.47
C ALA A 82 -1.58 15.86 -17.92
N VAL A 83 -2.56 15.32 -17.17
CA VAL A 83 -2.53 13.94 -16.66
C VAL A 83 -2.90 12.98 -17.78
N THR A 84 -1.98 12.11 -18.14
CA THR A 84 -2.15 11.13 -19.23
C THR A 84 -2.61 9.77 -18.75
N ALA A 85 -2.16 9.39 -17.54
CA ALA A 85 -2.49 8.11 -16.93
C ALA A 85 -2.55 8.24 -15.42
N LEU A 86 -3.39 7.41 -14.81
CA LEU A 86 -3.51 7.22 -13.37
C LEU A 86 -3.51 5.71 -13.10
N TRP A 87 -2.89 5.29 -12.02
CA TRP A 87 -3.03 3.88 -11.62
C TRP A 87 -2.98 3.72 -10.11
N MET A 88 -3.62 2.68 -9.64
CA MET A 88 -3.63 2.24 -8.26
C MET A 88 -2.85 0.95 -8.17
N GLU A 89 -1.83 0.94 -7.35
CA GLU A 89 -0.97 -0.21 -7.16
C GLU A 89 -0.45 -0.23 -5.73
N THR A 90 -0.56 -1.37 -5.08
CA THR A 90 -0.19 -1.55 -3.68
C THR A 90 -0.93 -0.54 -2.77
N GLU A 91 -0.25 0.38 -2.14
CA GLU A 91 -0.80 1.41 -1.26
C GLU A 91 -0.72 2.83 -1.86
N TRP A 92 -0.59 2.93 -3.20
CA TRP A 92 -0.39 4.20 -3.89
C TRP A 92 -1.40 4.39 -5.01
N VAL A 93 -1.84 5.63 -5.14
CA VAL A 93 -2.43 6.15 -6.37
C VAL A 93 -1.40 7.03 -7.05
N LEU A 94 -1.11 6.73 -8.30
CA LEU A 94 -0.08 7.41 -9.07
C LEU A 94 -0.72 8.14 -10.24
N ALA A 95 -0.18 9.31 -10.56
CA ALA A 95 -0.60 10.12 -11.68
C ALA A 95 0.61 10.49 -12.54
N GLN A 96 0.57 10.11 -13.80
CA GLN A 96 1.57 10.48 -14.79
C GLN A 96 1.14 11.72 -15.55
N THR A 97 2.04 12.69 -15.71
CA THR A 97 1.79 13.89 -16.48
C THR A 97 2.60 13.92 -17.76
N THR A 98 2.18 14.77 -18.69
CA THR A 98 3.03 15.13 -19.84
C THR A 98 4.30 15.81 -19.36
N LYS A 99 5.37 15.70 -20.16
CA LYS A 99 6.67 16.37 -19.88
C LYS A 99 6.57 17.90 -19.79
N GLN A 100 5.47 18.48 -20.26
CA GLN A 100 5.25 19.92 -20.31
C GLN A 100 4.36 20.44 -19.18
N ALA A 101 3.99 19.58 -18.23
CA ALA A 101 3.15 19.98 -17.10
C ALA A 101 3.81 21.10 -16.28
N ARG A 102 3.03 22.13 -15.97
CA ARG A 102 3.45 23.29 -15.18
C ARG A 102 3.07 23.12 -13.70
N SER A 103 3.68 23.92 -12.84
CA SER A 103 3.39 23.88 -11.40
C SER A 103 1.90 24.05 -11.07
N ALA A 104 1.18 24.89 -11.81
CA ALA A 104 -0.27 25.07 -11.60
C ALA A 104 -1.08 23.81 -11.89
N GLU A 105 -0.65 22.98 -12.86
CA GLU A 105 -1.30 21.70 -13.17
C GLU A 105 -1.03 20.66 -12.08
N TRP A 106 0.15 20.73 -11.47
CA TRP A 106 0.51 19.89 -10.32
C TRP A 106 -0.33 20.21 -9.10
N ASP A 107 -0.50 21.52 -8.80
CA ASP A 107 -1.36 21.96 -7.71
C ASP A 107 -2.82 21.58 -7.94
N ALA A 108 -3.30 21.71 -9.19
CA ALA A 108 -4.66 21.35 -9.57
C ALA A 108 -4.93 19.84 -9.51
N MET A 109 -3.90 19.01 -9.59
CA MET A 109 -3.99 17.55 -9.53
C MET A 109 -4.16 17.03 -8.10
N LEU A 110 -3.74 17.77 -7.08
CA LEU A 110 -3.74 17.32 -5.69
C LEU A 110 -5.14 16.97 -5.14
N PRO A 111 -6.17 17.81 -5.27
CA PRO A 111 -7.49 17.48 -4.76
C PRO A 111 -8.10 16.24 -5.41
N PRO A 112 -8.15 16.11 -6.76
CA PRO A 112 -8.69 14.93 -7.39
C PRO A 112 -7.89 13.65 -7.10
N LEU A 113 -6.55 13.75 -6.96
CA LEU A 113 -5.74 12.60 -6.58
C LEU A 113 -6.05 12.13 -5.16
N ALA A 114 -6.34 13.05 -4.23
CA ALA A 114 -6.76 12.71 -2.87
C ALA A 114 -8.11 11.99 -2.85
N LEU A 115 -9.08 12.40 -3.69
CA LEU A 115 -10.36 11.71 -3.82
C LEU A 115 -10.18 10.27 -4.33
N LEU A 116 -9.28 10.06 -5.30
CA LEU A 116 -8.94 8.73 -5.78
C LEU A 116 -8.25 7.89 -4.71
N ALA A 117 -7.35 8.48 -3.90
CA ALA A 117 -6.71 7.79 -2.79
C ALA A 117 -7.73 7.36 -1.71
N ASP A 118 -8.74 8.19 -1.45
CA ASP A 118 -9.83 7.83 -0.54
C ASP A 118 -10.76 6.77 -1.14
N ALA A 119 -11.02 6.80 -2.44
CA ALA A 119 -11.81 5.79 -3.13
C ALA A 119 -11.08 4.42 -3.13
N ALA A 120 -9.77 4.41 -3.33
CA ALA A 120 -8.96 3.20 -3.35
C ALA A 120 -9.00 2.40 -2.03
N ARG A 121 -9.41 3.01 -0.92
CA ARG A 121 -9.53 2.34 0.39
C ARG A 121 -10.59 1.24 0.43
N VAL A 122 -11.51 1.20 -0.52
CA VAL A 122 -12.51 0.14 -0.62
C VAL A 122 -12.00 -1.10 -1.37
N LEU A 123 -10.82 -1.00 -2.00
CA LEU A 123 -10.19 -2.15 -2.61
C LEU A 123 -9.87 -3.21 -1.56
N PRO A 124 -9.97 -4.51 -1.91
CA PRO A 124 -9.62 -5.58 -0.98
C PRO A 124 -8.21 -5.38 -0.44
N PRO A 125 -8.02 -5.50 0.87
CA PRO A 125 -6.70 -5.38 1.46
C PRO A 125 -5.78 -6.48 0.94
N ARG A 126 -4.49 -6.17 0.87
CA ARG A 126 -3.47 -7.13 0.49
C ARG A 126 -3.60 -8.36 1.36
N SER A 127 -3.79 -9.50 0.72
CA SER A 127 -3.87 -10.78 1.42
C SER A 127 -2.48 -11.12 1.97
N SER A 128 -2.30 -10.92 3.28
CA SER A 128 -1.15 -11.47 3.98
C SER A 128 -1.26 -13.00 4.17
N ALA A 129 -2.29 -13.60 3.60
CA ALA A 129 -2.61 -14.99 3.74
C ALA A 129 -1.74 -15.87 2.84
N THR A 130 -0.51 -16.09 3.26
CA THR A 130 0.20 -17.34 2.99
C THR A 130 -0.31 -18.51 3.86
N HIS A 131 -1.27 -18.29 4.73
CA HIS A 131 -2.03 -19.36 5.36
C HIS A 131 -3.20 -19.74 4.44
N VAL A 132 -2.94 -20.65 3.53
CA VAL A 132 -3.99 -21.53 3.02
C VAL A 132 -4.47 -22.32 4.24
N VAL A 133 -5.52 -21.80 4.89
CA VAL A 133 -6.24 -22.60 5.88
C VAL A 133 -6.84 -23.75 5.09
N ARG A 134 -6.21 -24.90 5.18
CA ARG A 134 -6.76 -26.13 4.60
C ARG A 134 -8.03 -26.41 5.39
N LEU A 135 -9.17 -26.46 4.68
CA LEU A 135 -10.47 -26.81 5.29
C LEU A 135 -10.39 -28.11 6.07
N GLU A 136 -9.47 -28.99 5.71
CA GLU A 136 -9.13 -30.22 6.42
C GLU A 136 -8.56 -30.00 7.84
N GLU A 137 -7.98 -28.82 8.11
CA GLU A 137 -7.47 -28.45 9.45
C GLU A 137 -8.58 -27.89 10.35
N LEU A 138 -9.72 -27.52 9.76
CA LEU A 138 -10.90 -27.00 10.46
C LEU A 138 -11.96 -28.08 10.73
N ASP A 139 -11.69 -29.35 10.38
CA ASP A 139 -12.61 -30.46 10.65
C ASP A 139 -12.63 -30.74 12.16
N PRO A 140 -13.75 -30.40 12.88
CA PRO A 140 -13.86 -30.63 14.28
C PRO A 140 -13.90 -32.13 14.63
N ALA A 141 -14.03 -33.01 13.63
CA ALA A 141 -14.02 -34.46 13.81
C ALA A 141 -12.59 -35.06 13.67
N ARG A 142 -11.58 -34.24 13.35
CA ARG A 142 -10.22 -34.74 13.33
C ARG A 142 -9.75 -34.94 14.76
N GLU A 143 -9.64 -36.20 15.17
CA GLU A 143 -8.98 -36.55 16.41
C GLU A 143 -7.56 -35.98 16.38
N ILE A 144 -7.29 -35.03 17.27
CA ILE A 144 -5.93 -34.56 17.51
C ILE A 144 -5.20 -35.81 18.00
N PRO A 145 -4.15 -36.32 17.30
CA PRO A 145 -3.39 -37.43 17.78
C PRO A 145 -2.88 -37.04 19.15
N ALA A 146 -3.34 -37.77 20.18
CA ALA A 146 -2.92 -37.55 21.53
C ALA A 146 -1.41 -37.64 21.55
N GLN A 147 -0.74 -36.52 21.74
CA GLN A 147 0.68 -36.53 21.99
C GLN A 147 0.85 -37.41 23.25
N PRO A 148 1.73 -38.41 23.22
CA PRO A 148 1.97 -39.21 24.43
C PRO A 148 2.36 -38.23 25.52
N ILE A 149 1.55 -38.16 26.55
CA ILE A 149 1.91 -37.49 27.80
C ILE A 149 3.12 -38.27 28.30
N VAL A 150 4.32 -37.71 28.10
CA VAL A 150 5.52 -38.24 28.71
C VAL A 150 5.36 -37.93 30.20
N GLU A 151 4.78 -38.88 30.93
CA GLU A 151 4.84 -38.85 32.39
C GLU A 151 6.34 -38.77 32.75
N ALA A 152 6.70 -37.65 33.34
CA ALA A 152 8.03 -37.45 33.89
C ALA A 152 8.17 -38.37 35.16
N VAL A 153 8.37 -39.64 34.90
CA VAL A 153 8.89 -40.53 35.92
C VAL A 153 10.39 -40.25 35.98
N GLY A 154 10.83 -39.84 37.19
CA GLY A 154 12.19 -39.41 37.48
C GLY A 154 13.27 -40.30 36.84
N GLY A 155 13.92 -39.74 35.89
CA GLY A 155 15.12 -40.27 35.23
C GLY A 155 16.14 -39.16 35.07
N THR A 156 17.30 -39.46 35.56
CA THR A 156 18.54 -38.67 35.49
C THR A 156 18.71 -37.97 34.16
N PRO A 157 19.07 -36.66 34.08
CA PRO A 157 19.25 -35.96 32.84
C PRO A 157 20.40 -36.57 32.03
N ALA A 158 20.07 -37.09 30.84
CA ALA A 158 21.04 -37.49 29.86
C ALA A 158 21.78 -36.23 29.36
N ALA A 159 23.09 -36.22 29.54
CA ALA A 159 23.99 -35.21 29.03
C ALA A 159 23.91 -35.16 27.49
N GLY A 160 23.53 -34.01 26.94
CA GLY A 160 23.62 -33.79 25.51
C GLY A 160 22.52 -32.95 24.82
N ALA A 161 21.60 -32.32 25.55
CA ALA A 161 20.69 -31.34 24.94
C ALA A 161 21.41 -29.99 24.78
N PRO A 162 21.40 -29.35 23.60
CA PRO A 162 21.92 -28.00 23.46
C PRO A 162 21.07 -27.05 24.30
N GLU A 163 21.72 -26.44 25.30
CA GLU A 163 21.17 -25.41 26.14
C GLU A 163 20.95 -24.15 25.25
N PHE A 164 19.71 -23.83 24.94
CA PHE A 164 19.41 -22.58 24.30
C PHE A 164 19.61 -21.45 25.31
N GLU A 165 20.80 -20.84 25.27
CA GLU A 165 21.06 -19.61 26.00
C GLU A 165 20.05 -18.54 25.54
N ARG A 166 19.15 -18.13 26.44
CA ARG A 166 18.30 -16.97 26.22
C ARG A 166 19.19 -15.75 26.15
N PRO A 167 19.11 -14.92 25.11
CA PRO A 167 19.87 -13.69 25.06
C PRO A 167 19.49 -12.83 26.27
N VAL A 168 20.43 -12.61 27.16
CA VAL A 168 20.29 -11.67 28.28
C VAL A 168 20.40 -10.27 27.69
N ILE A 169 19.29 -9.56 27.59
CA ILE A 169 19.29 -8.14 27.24
C ILE A 169 19.86 -7.39 28.43
N GLN A 170 21.14 -7.02 28.36
CA GLN A 170 21.74 -6.10 29.33
C GLN A 170 21.14 -4.73 29.10
N ARG A 171 20.37 -4.26 30.09
CA ARG A 171 19.97 -2.85 30.14
C ARG A 171 21.22 -2.02 30.44
N PRO A 172 21.48 -0.92 29.67
CA PRO A 172 22.54 0.00 30.05
C PRO A 172 22.21 0.57 31.43
N GLU A 173 23.17 0.48 32.36
CA GLU A 173 23.01 0.96 33.74
C GLU A 173 23.08 2.48 33.88
N GLU A 174 23.38 3.22 32.81
CA GLU A 174 23.42 4.67 32.85
C GLU A 174 22.23 5.28 32.12
N PRO A 175 21.49 6.20 32.75
CA PRO A 175 20.45 6.98 32.08
C PRO A 175 21.10 7.88 31.03
N LEU A 176 20.60 7.82 29.79
CA LEU A 176 20.98 8.72 28.70
C LEU A 176 20.81 10.19 29.16
N GLN A 177 21.92 10.89 29.38
CA GLN A 177 21.91 12.32 29.61
C GLN A 177 21.56 13.03 28.32
N MET A 178 20.39 13.67 28.29
CA MET A 178 20.04 14.55 27.19
C MET A 178 20.92 15.79 27.20
N PRO A 179 21.48 16.22 26.06
CA PRO A 179 22.23 17.46 26.00
C PRO A 179 21.31 18.64 26.35
N SER A 180 21.67 19.42 27.37
CA SER A 180 21.00 20.64 27.73
C SER A 180 21.15 21.65 26.59
N ARG A 181 20.03 22.18 26.07
CA ARG A 181 20.02 23.29 25.13
C ARG A 181 20.57 24.54 25.88
N ALA A 182 21.74 25.00 25.47
CA ALA A 182 22.21 26.30 25.85
C ALA A 182 21.35 27.38 25.16
N TYR A 183 20.55 28.10 25.92
CA TYR A 183 19.92 29.32 25.47
C TYR A 183 21.02 30.41 25.39
N SER A 184 21.38 30.81 24.19
CA SER A 184 22.16 32.02 23.98
C SER A 184 21.21 33.22 24.03
N GLU A 185 21.19 33.92 25.15
CA GLU A 185 20.64 35.28 25.20
C GLU A 185 21.56 36.21 24.40
N THR A 186 21.08 36.66 23.25
CA THR A 186 21.70 37.78 22.54
C THR A 186 20.97 39.05 22.99
N ARG A 187 21.59 39.78 23.90
CA ARG A 187 21.26 41.14 24.24
C ARG A 187 22.02 42.06 23.27
N GLY A 188 21.31 43.01 22.63
CA GLY A 188 21.91 44.06 21.83
C GLY A 188 20.85 44.75 20.97
#